data_c776fa398486a39087931e210f2729f5
#
_entry.id   c776fa398486a39087931e210f2729f5
#
_cell.length_a   1.000
_cell.length_b   1.000
_cell.length_c   1.000
_cell.angle_alpha   90.00
_cell.angle_beta   90.00
_cell.angle_gamma   90.00
#
_symmetry.space_group_name_H-M   'P 1'
#
loop_
_entity.id
_entity.type
_entity.pdbx_description
1 polymer ?
#
loop_
_entity_poly.entity_id
_entity_poly.type
_entity_poly.pdbx_seq_one_letter_code
_entity_poly.pdbx_strand_id
1 'polypeptide(L)'
;MVAGVALIPNWSAGAAVTDDPTVDASTKATFQKLADAVFTDRTQALVDGSTSAHTRHTAGFSGSVRLSGGQTREQSSALGKLRARKTLLAKLGEKYSAGDTKVTLDATEVHGRSAKVAVTETTTLTYKKGTVPANGPKTTGFQAHHELTFKAGRHGDWQLTGIHDTDDGYLAVNQVEPPATTSTPTTPPTGGTSPSPSAPSTGGTSPSPSTPPTGTPSSPSDEGPTDAPRAATSYPAPADPKQLTGGAYDYKAMVAYAQKYWNHYNPDYPDYNGAGAGGDCTNFVSQVLKAGGWKHVPGYTDDYTKWFGNADIQSDSFVGVNEFSWFALSSKRVTPLANVYQADLGDVIQMDFDRDGSKDHSMVVTYRDGSGVPYVTYHSTNTYNRSVASLVASYPTAYFYAYRT
;
A
#
# COMPACT_ATOMS: atom_id res chain seq x y z
N MET A 1 -11.07 82.69 -33.33
CA MET A 1 -11.37 81.42 -32.57
C MET A 1 -10.31 80.41 -32.91
N VAL A 2 -9.45 80.13 -31.98
CA VAL A 2 -8.37 79.15 -32.13
C VAL A 2 -8.76 77.96 -31.27
N ALA A 3 -9.02 76.87 -31.95
CA ALA A 3 -9.31 75.58 -31.26
C ALA A 3 -8.02 74.91 -30.82
N GLY A 4 -7.83 74.81 -29.51
CA GLY A 4 -6.71 74.07 -28.91
C GLY A 4 -6.99 72.58 -28.98
N VAL A 5 -6.08 71.84 -29.62
CA VAL A 5 -6.04 70.38 -29.60
C VAL A 5 -5.25 69.96 -28.35
N ALA A 6 -5.92 69.34 -27.38
CA ALA A 6 -5.30 68.73 -26.24
C ALA A 6 -4.72 67.37 -26.66
N LEU A 7 -3.41 67.22 -26.63
CA LEU A 7 -2.69 65.95 -26.76
C LEU A 7 -2.83 65.17 -25.46
N ILE A 8 -3.58 64.07 -25.50
CA ILE A 8 -3.61 63.09 -24.42
C ILE A 8 -2.39 62.21 -24.57
N PRO A 9 -1.53 62.05 -23.53
CA PRO A 9 -0.42 61.10 -23.61
C PRO A 9 -0.97 59.67 -23.60
N ASN A 10 -0.70 58.96 -24.66
CA ASN A 10 -1.01 57.53 -24.79
C ASN A 10 -0.08 56.70 -23.84
N TRP A 11 -0.57 56.47 -22.66
CA TRP A 11 0.08 55.52 -21.76
C TRP A 11 -0.21 54.10 -22.29
N SER A 12 0.67 53.58 -23.13
CA SER A 12 0.74 52.16 -23.39
C SER A 12 1.16 51.49 -22.08
N ALA A 13 0.16 50.99 -21.34
CA ALA A 13 0.44 50.01 -20.32
C ALA A 13 1.03 48.80 -21.03
N GLY A 14 2.37 48.68 -21.03
CA GLY A 14 3.03 47.48 -21.41
C GLY A 14 2.53 46.38 -20.48
N ALA A 15 1.63 45.54 -20.99
CA ALA A 15 1.34 44.26 -20.34
C ALA A 15 2.67 43.60 -20.19
N ALA A 16 3.14 43.46 -18.95
CA ALA A 16 4.21 42.56 -18.63
C ALA A 16 3.73 41.17 -19.11
N VAL A 17 4.24 40.74 -20.25
CA VAL A 17 4.11 39.35 -20.66
C VAL A 17 4.84 38.59 -19.56
N THR A 18 4.07 38.07 -18.61
CA THR A 18 4.58 37.05 -17.71
C THR A 18 4.82 35.83 -18.61
N ASP A 19 6.09 35.67 -19.04
CA ASP A 19 6.51 34.42 -19.65
C ASP A 19 6.35 33.31 -18.61
N ASP A 20 5.13 32.79 -18.54
CA ASP A 20 4.87 31.56 -17.81
C ASP A 20 5.69 30.45 -18.49
N PRO A 21 6.54 29.71 -17.74
CA PRO A 21 7.39 28.71 -18.34
C PRO A 21 6.53 27.64 -19.00
N THR A 22 6.75 27.44 -20.30
CA THR A 22 6.05 26.41 -21.06
C THR A 22 6.60 25.02 -20.72
N VAL A 23 5.71 24.04 -20.59
CA VAL A 23 6.07 22.63 -20.46
C VAL A 23 5.80 21.94 -21.78
N ASP A 24 6.79 21.96 -22.65
CA ASP A 24 6.76 21.28 -23.92
C ASP A 24 7.07 19.78 -23.81
N ALA A 25 7.00 19.06 -24.91
CA ALA A 25 7.27 17.62 -24.94
C ALA A 25 8.67 17.26 -24.46
N SER A 26 9.68 18.11 -24.70
CA SER A 26 11.07 17.88 -24.28
C SER A 26 11.22 18.05 -22.77
N THR A 27 10.54 19.03 -22.20
CA THR A 27 10.48 19.27 -20.74
C THR A 27 9.78 18.12 -20.03
N LYS A 28 8.64 17.62 -20.56
CA LYS A 28 7.94 16.43 -20.02
C LYS A 28 8.84 15.20 -20.05
N ALA A 29 9.53 14.95 -21.15
CA ALA A 29 10.48 13.86 -21.26
C ALA A 29 11.64 13.99 -20.24
N THR A 30 12.05 15.21 -19.91
CA THR A 30 13.09 15.46 -18.92
C THR A 30 12.56 15.27 -17.48
N PHE A 31 11.30 15.62 -17.19
CA PHE A 31 10.62 15.28 -15.92
C PHE A 31 10.60 13.76 -15.70
N GLN A 32 10.19 13.01 -16.73
CA GLN A 32 10.18 11.54 -16.68
C GLN A 32 11.57 10.97 -16.43
N LYS A 33 12.60 11.44 -17.15
CA LYS A 33 13.98 10.99 -16.96
C LYS A 33 14.53 11.30 -15.57
N LEU A 34 14.19 12.46 -14.99
CA LEU A 34 14.58 12.78 -13.61
C LEU A 34 13.89 11.87 -12.61
N ALA A 35 12.59 11.59 -12.79
CA ALA A 35 11.87 10.63 -11.96
C ALA A 35 12.50 9.23 -12.05
N ASP A 36 12.76 8.76 -13.26
CA ASP A 36 13.44 7.49 -13.54
C ASP A 36 14.80 7.40 -12.81
N ALA A 37 15.61 8.45 -12.88
CA ALA A 37 16.88 8.52 -12.17
C ALA A 37 16.73 8.48 -10.64
N VAL A 38 15.72 9.15 -10.08
CA VAL A 38 15.45 9.16 -8.62
C VAL A 38 15.10 7.77 -8.12
N PHE A 39 14.17 7.09 -8.78
CA PHE A 39 13.72 5.77 -8.36
C PHE A 39 14.75 4.68 -8.69
N THR A 40 15.49 4.81 -9.80
CA THR A 40 16.64 3.95 -10.10
C THR A 40 17.70 4.03 -8.99
N ASP A 41 18.06 5.24 -8.53
CA ASP A 41 19.01 5.41 -7.44
C ASP A 41 18.52 4.74 -6.14
N ARG A 42 17.21 4.81 -5.83
CA ARG A 42 16.61 4.12 -4.68
C ARG A 42 16.71 2.60 -4.82
N THR A 43 16.36 2.05 -5.98
CA THR A 43 16.44 0.62 -6.29
C THR A 43 17.87 0.12 -6.20
N GLN A 44 18.82 0.83 -6.81
CA GLN A 44 20.23 0.47 -6.77
C GLN A 44 20.82 0.51 -5.34
N ALA A 45 20.27 1.29 -4.43
CA ALA A 45 20.70 1.29 -3.03
C ALA A 45 20.44 -0.06 -2.32
N LEU A 46 19.53 -0.90 -2.83
CA LEU A 46 19.22 -2.23 -2.33
C LEU A 46 20.09 -3.33 -2.96
N VAL A 47 20.72 -3.08 -4.12
CA VAL A 47 21.47 -4.08 -4.90
C VAL A 47 22.87 -4.29 -4.34
N ASP A 48 23.34 -5.56 -4.31
CA ASP A 48 24.69 -5.95 -3.93
C ASP A 48 25.70 -5.53 -5.02
N GLY A 49 26.86 -5.05 -4.61
CA GLY A 49 27.91 -4.65 -5.56
C GLY A 49 27.66 -3.35 -6.30
N SER A 50 26.52 -2.71 -6.12
CA SER A 50 26.37 -1.31 -6.53
C SER A 50 27.31 -0.48 -5.64
N THR A 51 28.55 -0.38 -6.06
CA THR A 51 29.57 0.44 -5.40
C THR A 51 29.22 1.87 -5.67
N SER A 52 28.25 2.38 -4.88
CA SER A 52 28.45 3.56 -5.02
C SER A 52 27.92 4.85 -4.82
N ALA A 53 28.60 5.58 -4.19
CA ALA A 53 28.75 7.03 -4.18
C ALA A 53 29.08 7.66 -5.56
N HIS A 54 29.50 6.88 -6.56
CA HIS A 54 30.06 7.43 -7.80
C HIS A 54 29.14 7.43 -9.01
N THR A 55 28.00 6.76 -8.96
CA THR A 55 27.03 6.74 -10.08
C THR A 55 25.60 6.98 -9.60
N ARG A 56 25.37 8.15 -8.99
CA ARG A 56 23.99 8.61 -8.79
C ARG A 56 23.44 9.06 -10.15
N HIS A 57 22.41 8.43 -10.62
CA HIS A 57 21.74 8.81 -11.88
C HIS A 57 21.18 10.24 -11.77
N THR A 58 20.73 10.64 -10.56
CA THR A 58 20.29 12.01 -10.28
C THR A 58 21.39 13.06 -10.39
N ALA A 59 22.68 12.71 -10.30
CA ALA A 59 23.79 13.66 -10.44
C ALA A 59 23.93 14.22 -11.85
N GLY A 60 23.35 13.57 -12.86
CA GLY A 60 23.31 14.07 -14.26
C GLY A 60 22.35 15.24 -14.48
N PHE A 61 21.50 15.56 -13.49
CA PHE A 61 20.46 16.59 -13.61
C PHE A 61 20.85 17.89 -12.89
N SER A 62 21.77 18.63 -13.50
CA SER A 62 22.23 19.96 -13.01
C SER A 62 21.73 21.14 -13.87
N GLY A 63 20.99 20.86 -14.94
CA GLY A 63 20.52 21.83 -15.93
C GLY A 63 19.17 22.45 -15.64
N SER A 64 18.37 22.63 -16.71
CA SER A 64 17.05 23.27 -16.68
C SER A 64 15.98 22.49 -15.92
N VAL A 65 16.18 21.19 -15.66
CA VAL A 65 15.36 20.35 -14.79
C VAL A 65 16.27 19.65 -13.79
N ARG A 66 16.03 19.82 -12.49
CA ARG A 66 16.88 19.25 -11.42
C ARG A 66 16.10 19.03 -10.12
N LEU A 67 16.73 18.41 -9.14
CA LEU A 67 16.21 18.37 -7.76
C LEU A 67 16.30 19.74 -7.10
N SER A 68 15.32 20.11 -6.31
CA SER A 68 15.44 21.23 -5.35
C SER A 68 16.45 20.86 -4.26
N GLY A 69 16.95 21.86 -3.53
CA GLY A 69 17.83 21.62 -2.38
C GLY A 69 17.16 20.79 -1.26
N GLY A 70 15.84 20.93 -1.06
CA GLY A 70 15.03 20.09 -0.18
C GLY A 70 15.02 18.65 -0.65
N GLN A 71 14.60 18.44 -1.89
CA GLN A 71 14.50 17.11 -2.48
C GLN A 71 15.84 16.37 -2.58
N THR A 72 16.94 17.10 -2.75
CA THR A 72 18.30 16.52 -2.72
C THR A 72 18.63 15.93 -1.33
N ARG A 73 18.24 16.62 -0.26
CA ARG A 73 18.45 16.13 1.12
C ARG A 73 17.57 14.93 1.41
N GLU A 74 16.30 14.98 1.03
CA GLU A 74 15.36 13.88 1.19
C GLU A 74 15.83 12.63 0.44
N GLN A 75 16.22 12.75 -0.83
CA GLN A 75 16.79 11.65 -1.59
C GLN A 75 18.06 11.08 -0.96
N SER A 76 18.94 11.92 -0.42
CA SER A 76 20.15 11.44 0.26
C SER A 76 19.82 10.67 1.54
N SER A 77 18.82 11.13 2.32
CA SER A 77 18.29 10.43 3.49
C SER A 77 17.68 9.08 3.09
N ALA A 78 16.84 9.07 2.05
CA ALA A 78 16.21 7.87 1.52
C ALA A 78 17.23 6.80 1.14
N LEU A 79 18.27 7.19 0.40
CA LEU A 79 19.36 6.27 0.03
C LEU A 79 20.11 5.72 1.24
N GLY A 80 20.26 6.52 2.31
CA GLY A 80 20.85 6.07 3.59
C GLY A 80 19.99 4.99 4.25
N LYS A 81 18.67 5.23 4.36
CA LYS A 81 17.69 4.26 4.93
C LYS A 81 17.66 2.95 4.12
N LEU A 82 17.69 3.02 2.78
CA LEU A 82 17.69 1.83 1.92
C LEU A 82 18.97 0.99 2.05
N ARG A 83 20.14 1.62 2.20
CA ARG A 83 21.39 0.90 2.48
C ARG A 83 21.38 0.21 3.85
N ALA A 84 20.78 0.83 4.86
CA ALA A 84 20.58 0.20 6.16
C ALA A 84 19.64 -1.01 6.02
N ARG A 85 18.54 -0.87 5.28
CA ARG A 85 17.61 -1.98 4.95
C ARG A 85 18.34 -3.13 4.23
N LYS A 86 19.16 -2.84 3.23
CA LYS A 86 20.00 -3.84 2.55
C LYS A 86 20.86 -4.65 3.54
N THR A 87 21.43 -3.98 4.54
CA THR A 87 22.22 -4.64 5.58
C THR A 87 21.36 -5.57 6.45
N LEU A 88 20.13 -5.17 6.78
CA LEU A 88 19.18 -6.03 7.51
C LEU A 88 18.75 -7.23 6.68
N LEU A 89 18.43 -7.04 5.40
CA LEU A 89 18.10 -8.11 4.47
C LEU A 89 19.21 -9.14 4.36
N ALA A 90 20.47 -8.68 4.26
CA ALA A 90 21.63 -9.56 4.20
C ALA A 90 21.77 -10.43 5.45
N LYS A 91 21.40 -9.92 6.65
CA LYS A 91 21.37 -10.70 7.90
C LYS A 91 20.28 -11.77 7.91
N LEU A 92 19.17 -11.51 7.20
CA LEU A 92 18.07 -12.47 7.01
C LEU A 92 18.32 -13.42 5.82
N GLY A 93 19.51 -13.39 5.23
CA GLY A 93 19.90 -14.28 4.13
C GLY A 93 19.45 -13.78 2.75
N GLU A 94 18.83 -12.60 2.64
CA GLU A 94 18.33 -12.07 1.37
C GLU A 94 19.25 -11.00 0.79
N LYS A 95 19.52 -11.11 -0.51
CA LYS A 95 20.30 -10.14 -1.28
C LYS A 95 19.79 -10.04 -2.70
N TYR A 96 19.91 -8.85 -3.30
CA TYR A 96 19.60 -8.63 -4.71
C TYR A 96 20.89 -8.48 -5.53
N SER A 97 20.96 -9.17 -6.67
CA SER A 97 22.11 -9.11 -7.61
C SER A 97 21.95 -8.05 -8.68
N ALA A 98 20.71 -7.66 -8.98
CA ALA A 98 20.37 -6.62 -9.94
C ALA A 98 19.04 -5.95 -9.59
N GLY A 99 18.85 -4.74 -10.06
CA GLY A 99 17.60 -4.00 -9.99
C GLY A 99 17.40 -3.20 -11.26
N ASP A 100 16.20 -3.23 -11.81
CA ASP A 100 15.76 -2.47 -12.97
C ASP A 100 14.54 -1.66 -12.57
N THR A 101 14.55 -0.36 -12.90
CA THR A 101 13.45 0.57 -12.63
C THR A 101 13.14 1.33 -13.90
N LYS A 102 11.87 1.43 -14.23
CA LYS A 102 11.36 2.23 -15.33
C LYS A 102 10.22 3.10 -14.83
N VAL A 103 10.25 4.37 -15.21
CA VAL A 103 9.16 5.31 -14.91
C VAL A 103 8.46 5.69 -16.22
N THR A 104 7.12 5.62 -16.19
CA THR A 104 6.26 6.12 -17.26
C THR A 104 5.57 7.39 -16.78
N LEU A 105 5.54 8.43 -17.62
CA LEU A 105 4.77 9.63 -17.34
C LEU A 105 3.33 9.42 -17.82
N ASP A 106 2.37 9.53 -16.91
CA ASP A 106 0.95 9.27 -17.17
C ASP A 106 0.19 10.56 -17.48
N ALA A 107 0.41 11.61 -16.69
CA ALA A 107 -0.23 12.90 -16.87
C ALA A 107 0.65 14.06 -16.45
N THR A 108 0.38 15.25 -16.97
CA THR A 108 1.04 16.50 -16.55
C THR A 108 0.02 17.62 -16.52
N GLU A 109 -0.12 18.26 -15.36
CA GLU A 109 -0.92 19.45 -15.15
C GLU A 109 0.00 20.63 -14.83
N VAL A 110 -0.19 21.74 -15.54
CA VAL A 110 0.64 22.95 -15.38
C VAL A 110 -0.24 24.12 -14.97
N HIS A 111 0.12 24.75 -13.85
CA HIS A 111 -0.53 25.95 -13.35
C HIS A 111 0.52 27.05 -13.06
N GLY A 112 0.68 27.97 -14.00
CA GLY A 112 1.69 29.01 -13.94
C GLY A 112 3.10 28.41 -13.76
N ARG A 113 3.72 28.66 -12.62
CA ARG A 113 5.07 28.18 -12.31
C ARG A 113 5.10 26.87 -11.51
N SER A 114 4.02 26.12 -11.48
CA SER A 114 3.93 24.81 -10.83
C SER A 114 3.48 23.76 -11.83
N ALA A 115 4.04 22.56 -11.77
CA ALA A 115 3.56 21.41 -12.52
C ALA A 115 3.41 20.21 -11.58
N LYS A 116 2.28 19.50 -11.74
CA LYS A 116 2.02 18.19 -11.15
C LYS A 116 2.18 17.14 -12.24
N VAL A 117 2.92 16.11 -11.95
CA VAL A 117 3.24 15.05 -12.92
C VAL A 117 2.93 13.71 -12.29
N ALA A 118 1.91 13.05 -12.81
CA ALA A 118 1.58 11.68 -12.43
C ALA A 118 2.52 10.72 -13.17
N VAL A 119 3.11 9.78 -12.44
CA VAL A 119 4.01 8.77 -12.98
C VAL A 119 3.74 7.40 -12.41
N THR A 120 3.97 6.36 -13.22
CA THR A 120 3.99 4.97 -12.80
C THR A 120 5.42 4.47 -12.74
N GLU A 121 5.88 4.06 -11.55
CA GLU A 121 7.14 3.34 -11.35
C GLU A 121 6.90 1.85 -11.51
N THR A 122 7.71 1.19 -12.35
CA THR A 122 7.78 -0.28 -12.43
C THR A 122 9.19 -0.71 -12.11
N THR A 123 9.34 -1.46 -11.01
CA THR A 123 10.65 -1.92 -10.51
C THR A 123 10.69 -3.43 -10.41
N THR A 124 11.81 -4.02 -10.84
CA THR A 124 12.12 -5.44 -10.67
C THR A 124 13.47 -5.59 -10.00
N LEU A 125 13.52 -6.40 -8.94
CA LEU A 125 14.74 -6.79 -8.24
C LEU A 125 15.01 -8.27 -8.45
N THR A 126 16.25 -8.61 -8.84
CA THR A 126 16.68 -10.00 -9.04
C THR A 126 17.34 -10.52 -7.78
N TYR A 127 16.82 -11.60 -7.22
CA TYR A 127 17.42 -12.28 -6.09
C TYR A 127 18.82 -12.82 -6.43
N LYS A 128 19.75 -12.68 -5.53
CA LYS A 128 21.11 -13.22 -5.69
C LYS A 128 21.09 -14.74 -5.60
N LYS A 129 21.75 -15.40 -6.53
CA LYS A 129 21.90 -16.87 -6.49
C LYS A 129 22.48 -17.32 -5.15
N GLY A 130 21.87 -18.37 -4.58
CA GLY A 130 22.26 -18.92 -3.27
C GLY A 130 21.58 -18.24 -2.08
N THR A 131 20.81 -17.16 -2.28
CA THR A 131 19.94 -16.57 -1.25
C THR A 131 18.49 -17.01 -1.38
N VAL A 132 18.12 -17.56 -2.51
CA VAL A 132 16.83 -18.21 -2.78
C VAL A 132 17.11 -19.58 -3.39
N PRO A 133 16.37 -20.65 -3.04
CA PRO A 133 16.52 -21.98 -3.62
C PRO A 133 16.41 -21.95 -5.14
N ALA A 134 17.02 -22.93 -5.81
CA ALA A 134 17.07 -23.02 -7.28
C ALA A 134 15.68 -22.99 -7.94
N ASN A 135 14.64 -23.48 -7.24
CA ASN A 135 13.25 -23.52 -7.70
C ASN A 135 12.43 -22.32 -7.22
N GLY A 136 13.04 -21.36 -6.50
CA GLY A 136 12.37 -20.19 -5.96
C GLY A 136 12.13 -19.09 -6.99
N PRO A 137 11.40 -18.03 -6.60
CA PRO A 137 11.22 -16.86 -7.44
C PRO A 137 12.58 -16.25 -7.76
N LYS A 138 12.86 -16.01 -9.03
CA LYS A 138 14.12 -15.37 -9.46
C LYS A 138 14.11 -13.88 -9.19
N THR A 139 12.91 -13.30 -9.16
CA THR A 139 12.70 -11.85 -9.04
C THR A 139 11.54 -11.55 -8.11
N THR A 140 11.57 -10.38 -7.51
CA THR A 140 10.42 -9.66 -6.97
C THR A 140 10.27 -8.36 -7.73
N GLY A 141 9.09 -7.78 -7.71
CA GLY A 141 8.87 -6.48 -8.34
C GLY A 141 7.57 -5.85 -7.89
N PHE A 142 7.41 -4.59 -8.25
CA PHE A 142 6.22 -3.83 -7.94
C PHE A 142 5.92 -2.81 -9.03
N GLN A 143 4.68 -2.34 -9.03
CA GLN A 143 4.21 -1.19 -9.78
C GLN A 143 3.58 -0.21 -8.78
N ALA A 144 4.04 1.03 -8.77
CA ALA A 144 3.62 2.07 -7.86
C ALA A 144 3.32 3.37 -8.59
N HIS A 145 2.35 4.14 -8.09
CA HIS A 145 1.93 5.41 -8.66
C HIS A 145 2.36 6.57 -7.76
N HIS A 146 2.85 7.65 -8.39
CA HIS A 146 3.35 8.82 -7.69
C HIS A 146 2.88 10.11 -8.34
N GLU A 147 2.63 11.14 -7.54
CA GLU A 147 2.50 12.53 -7.99
C GLU A 147 3.82 13.26 -7.67
N LEU A 148 4.45 13.78 -8.70
CA LEU A 148 5.65 14.59 -8.60
C LEU A 148 5.27 16.07 -8.73
N THR A 149 5.77 16.91 -7.81
CA THR A 149 5.56 18.35 -7.86
C THR A 149 6.83 19.05 -8.34
N PHE A 150 6.70 19.82 -9.42
CA PHE A 150 7.76 20.68 -9.96
C PHE A 150 7.42 22.14 -9.78
N LYS A 151 8.45 22.98 -9.53
CA LYS A 151 8.33 24.44 -9.50
C LYS A 151 9.36 25.06 -10.42
N ALA A 152 8.93 26.03 -11.23
CA ALA A 152 9.82 26.80 -12.10
C ALA A 152 10.53 27.93 -11.34
N GLY A 153 11.83 28.05 -11.51
CA GLY A 153 12.66 29.17 -11.10
C GLY A 153 12.41 30.43 -11.94
N ARG A 154 12.97 31.59 -11.55
CA ARG A 154 12.78 32.88 -12.27
C ARG A 154 13.32 32.85 -13.70
N HIS A 155 14.22 31.94 -14.00
CA HIS A 155 14.87 31.77 -15.31
C HIS A 155 14.27 30.63 -16.14
N GLY A 156 13.08 30.11 -15.77
CA GLY A 156 12.40 29.03 -16.50
C GLY A 156 12.95 27.62 -16.20
N ASP A 157 13.91 27.47 -15.28
CA ASP A 157 14.39 26.18 -14.81
C ASP A 157 13.37 25.49 -13.88
N TRP A 158 13.15 24.22 -14.05
CA TRP A 158 12.22 23.43 -13.25
C TRP A 158 12.94 22.64 -12.16
N GLN A 159 12.37 22.63 -10.98
CA GLN A 159 12.91 21.88 -9.82
C GLN A 159 11.85 20.92 -9.29
N LEU A 160 12.22 19.64 -9.15
CA LEU A 160 11.42 18.67 -8.41
C LEU A 160 11.45 19.04 -6.93
N THR A 161 10.28 19.32 -6.36
CA THR A 161 10.12 19.82 -4.98
C THR A 161 9.37 18.85 -4.08
N GLY A 162 8.68 17.85 -4.63
CA GLY A 162 7.94 16.84 -3.87
C GLY A 162 7.73 15.57 -4.66
N ILE A 163 7.65 14.45 -3.96
CA ILE A 163 7.26 13.13 -4.44
C ILE A 163 6.23 12.63 -3.44
N HIS A 164 5.02 12.31 -3.93
CA HIS A 164 3.93 11.78 -3.13
C HIS A 164 3.47 10.45 -3.73
N ASP A 165 3.37 9.44 -2.88
CA ASP A 165 2.79 8.16 -3.26
C ASP A 165 1.27 8.31 -3.37
N THR A 166 0.66 7.80 -4.44
CA THR A 166 -0.79 7.94 -4.70
C THR A 166 -1.53 6.62 -4.56
N ASP A 167 -0.83 5.50 -4.41
CA ASP A 167 -1.43 4.22 -4.07
C ASP A 167 -1.92 4.23 -2.61
N ASP A 168 -3.12 3.74 -2.37
CA ASP A 168 -3.61 3.51 -1.03
C ASP A 168 -2.82 2.37 -0.37
N GLY A 169 -2.22 2.61 0.81
CA GLY A 169 -1.41 1.61 1.51
C GLY A 169 -0.08 1.29 0.82
N TYR A 170 0.60 2.27 0.25
CA TYR A 170 1.88 2.13 -0.44
C TYR A 170 2.93 1.32 0.33
N LEU A 171 3.45 0.27 -0.31
CA LEU A 171 4.31 -0.75 0.31
C LEU A 171 5.48 -1.18 -0.56
N ALA A 172 6.01 -0.33 -1.44
CA ALA A 172 7.13 -0.69 -2.31
C ALA A 172 8.39 -1.06 -1.51
N VAL A 173 9.18 -1.98 -2.04
CA VAL A 173 10.42 -2.42 -1.37
C VAL A 173 11.45 -1.30 -1.24
N ASN A 174 11.44 -0.31 -2.13
CA ASN A 174 12.28 0.89 -2.10
C ASN A 174 11.60 2.11 -1.46
N GLN A 175 10.42 1.93 -0.83
CA GLN A 175 9.78 2.94 0.00
C GLN A 175 10.63 3.23 1.26
N VAL A 176 10.69 4.48 1.66
CA VAL A 176 11.54 4.92 2.79
C VAL A 176 10.75 5.51 3.94
N GLU A 177 9.54 5.95 3.70
CA GLU A 177 8.61 6.40 4.73
C GLU A 177 7.65 5.24 5.08
N PRO A 178 7.14 5.18 6.31
CA PRO A 178 6.03 4.29 6.63
C PRO A 178 4.84 4.61 5.72
N PRO A 179 4.00 3.63 5.36
CA PRO A 179 2.73 3.91 4.71
C PRO A 179 1.95 4.94 5.54
N ALA A 180 1.26 5.85 4.88
CA ALA A 180 0.28 6.66 5.56
C ALA A 180 -0.82 5.70 6.06
N THR A 181 -1.00 5.64 7.38
CA THR A 181 -2.11 4.89 7.96
C THR A 181 -3.37 5.64 7.62
N THR A 182 -4.15 5.14 6.69
CA THR A 182 -5.52 5.57 6.48
C THR A 182 -6.40 4.83 7.49
N SER A 183 -6.18 5.08 8.78
CA SER A 183 -7.19 4.79 9.77
C SER A 183 -8.35 5.77 9.56
N THR A 184 -9.19 5.50 8.58
CA THR A 184 -10.55 6.02 8.62
C THR A 184 -11.22 5.19 9.70
N PRO A 185 -11.61 5.79 10.85
CA PRO A 185 -12.47 5.08 11.78
C PRO A 185 -13.73 4.78 10.98
N THR A 186 -13.97 3.52 10.70
CA THR A 186 -15.27 3.07 10.19
C THR A 186 -16.24 3.23 11.35
N THR A 187 -16.72 4.45 11.58
CA THR A 187 -17.96 4.66 12.30
C THR A 187 -19.04 4.06 11.41
N PRO A 188 -19.79 3.06 11.89
CA PRO A 188 -20.94 2.58 11.16
C PRO A 188 -21.80 3.79 10.81
N PRO A 189 -22.41 3.90 9.64
CA PRO A 189 -23.33 4.98 9.34
C PRO A 189 -24.48 4.88 10.34
N THR A 190 -24.55 5.84 11.26
CA THR A 190 -25.66 5.99 12.19
C THR A 190 -26.88 6.25 11.33
N GLY A 191 -27.72 5.24 11.21
CA GLY A 191 -29.00 5.32 10.51
C GLY A 191 -29.77 6.52 10.97
N GLY A 192 -30.36 7.25 9.99
CA GLY A 192 -31.09 8.49 10.20
C GLY A 192 -32.14 8.37 11.31
N THR A 193 -31.98 9.20 12.32
CA THR A 193 -32.99 9.39 13.35
C THR A 193 -34.13 10.22 12.77
N SER A 194 -35.27 9.58 12.60
CA SER A 194 -36.57 10.25 12.50
C SER A 194 -36.88 10.98 13.81
N PRO A 195 -37.38 12.21 13.80
CA PRO A 195 -37.67 12.91 15.05
C PRO A 195 -38.92 12.35 15.71
N SER A 196 -38.78 11.89 16.97
CA SER A 196 -39.91 11.54 17.83
C SER A 196 -40.21 12.68 18.79
N PRO A 197 -41.50 12.97 19.09
CA PRO A 197 -41.88 14.16 19.82
C PRO A 197 -41.66 14.04 21.32
N SER A 198 -41.35 15.19 21.93
CA SER A 198 -41.15 15.42 23.36
C SER A 198 -42.37 15.12 24.21
N ALA A 199 -42.19 14.49 25.38
CA ALA A 199 -43.12 14.49 26.50
C ALA A 199 -42.39 14.77 27.81
N PRO A 200 -43.06 15.35 28.83
CA PRO A 200 -42.41 16.15 29.85
C PRO A 200 -41.98 15.35 31.11
N SER A 201 -41.01 15.94 31.80
CA SER A 201 -40.42 15.48 33.07
C SER A 201 -41.39 15.64 34.26
N THR A 202 -41.43 14.61 35.10
CA THR A 202 -41.81 14.76 36.50
C THR A 202 -40.86 13.96 37.39
N GLY A 203 -40.35 14.61 38.44
CA GLY A 203 -39.40 14.06 39.39
C GLY A 203 -40.01 13.13 40.46
N GLY A 204 -39.14 12.38 41.14
CA GLY A 204 -39.55 11.56 42.30
C GLY A 204 -38.40 10.70 42.83
N THR A 205 -37.99 11.00 44.01
CA THR A 205 -37.01 10.50 44.97
C THR A 205 -36.85 8.98 45.15
N SER A 206 -35.60 8.59 45.47
CA SER A 206 -35.08 7.30 46.00
C SER A 206 -35.76 6.84 47.30
N PRO A 207 -35.73 5.54 47.68
CA PRO A 207 -34.55 4.89 48.26
C PRO A 207 -34.38 3.37 47.94
N SER A 208 -33.13 2.91 48.14
CA SER A 208 -32.69 1.51 48.18
C SER A 208 -33.32 0.72 49.36
N PRO A 209 -33.49 -0.63 49.28
CA PRO A 209 -32.43 -1.53 49.68
C PRO A 209 -32.33 -2.89 48.95
N SER A 210 -31.15 -3.47 49.11
CA SER A 210 -30.59 -4.77 48.82
C SER A 210 -31.46 -6.03 48.91
N THR A 211 -31.28 -6.98 47.96
CA THR A 211 -30.99 -8.42 48.15
C THR A 211 -30.80 -9.13 46.80
N PRO A 212 -29.97 -10.17 46.71
CA PRO A 212 -29.58 -10.75 45.39
C PRO A 212 -30.60 -11.80 44.94
N PRO A 213 -30.87 -11.90 43.64
CA PRO A 213 -31.47 -13.11 43.07
C PRO A 213 -30.44 -13.97 42.35
N THR A 214 -30.53 -15.21 42.66
CA THR A 214 -30.11 -16.46 42.03
C THR A 214 -30.03 -16.38 40.50
N GLY A 215 -28.98 -17.03 39.96
CA GLY A 215 -28.62 -17.05 38.54
C GLY A 215 -29.74 -17.36 37.57
N THR A 216 -29.81 -16.48 36.60
CA THR A 216 -30.42 -16.74 35.27
C THR A 216 -29.32 -17.17 34.33
N PRO A 217 -29.53 -18.17 33.44
CA PRO A 217 -28.52 -18.53 32.47
C PRO A 217 -28.26 -17.31 31.57
N SER A 218 -27.01 -16.89 31.50
CA SER A 218 -26.53 -15.85 30.61
C SER A 218 -26.92 -16.21 29.17
N SER A 219 -27.62 -15.30 28.52
CA SER A 219 -27.72 -15.29 27.06
C SER A 219 -26.31 -15.36 26.46
N PRO A 220 -26.12 -15.94 25.26
CA PRO A 220 -24.82 -15.95 24.62
C PRO A 220 -24.29 -14.53 24.65
N SER A 221 -23.11 -14.35 25.21
CA SER A 221 -22.40 -13.09 25.28
C SER A 221 -22.37 -12.46 23.92
N ASP A 222 -22.76 -11.21 23.83
CA ASP A 222 -22.54 -10.31 22.70
C ASP A 222 -21.03 -9.99 22.65
N GLU A 223 -20.21 -11.04 22.49
CA GLU A 223 -18.79 -10.89 22.25
C GLU A 223 -18.65 -10.40 20.81
N GLY A 224 -18.08 -9.23 20.64
CA GLY A 224 -17.73 -8.69 19.33
C GLY A 224 -16.84 -9.63 18.52
N PRO A 225 -16.47 -9.27 17.30
CA PRO A 225 -15.66 -10.15 16.44
C PRO A 225 -14.34 -10.53 17.10
N THR A 226 -13.97 -11.82 17.01
CA THR A 226 -12.71 -12.34 17.55
C THR A 226 -11.53 -11.88 16.69
N ASP A 227 -10.53 -11.27 17.31
CA ASP A 227 -9.27 -10.95 16.67
C ASP A 227 -8.24 -12.07 16.80
N ALA A 228 -7.35 -12.17 15.79
CA ALA A 228 -6.22 -13.08 15.85
C ALA A 228 -5.13 -12.54 16.78
N PRO A 229 -4.39 -13.42 17.48
CA PRO A 229 -3.17 -13.02 18.15
C PRO A 229 -2.12 -12.56 17.12
N ARG A 230 -1.24 -11.66 17.56
CA ARG A 230 -0.08 -11.23 16.75
C ARG A 230 0.87 -12.38 16.48
N ALA A 231 1.33 -12.49 15.25
CA ALA A 231 2.33 -13.47 14.88
C ALA A 231 3.75 -12.95 15.17
N ALA A 232 4.62 -13.80 15.66
CA ALA A 232 6.03 -13.49 15.81
C ALA A 232 6.72 -13.33 14.43
N THR A 233 7.81 -12.57 14.42
CA THR A 233 8.64 -12.33 13.21
C THR A 233 10.05 -12.88 13.34
N SER A 234 10.30 -13.72 14.35
CA SER A 234 11.60 -14.38 14.57
C SER A 234 11.85 -15.47 13.53
N TYR A 235 13.06 -15.52 13.01
CA TYR A 235 13.51 -16.54 12.06
C TYR A 235 14.75 -17.27 12.58
N PRO A 236 14.84 -18.63 12.43
CA PRO A 236 13.82 -19.52 11.89
C PRO A 236 12.63 -19.69 12.84
N ALA A 237 11.45 -19.96 12.27
CA ALA A 237 10.25 -20.30 13.03
C ALA A 237 10.19 -21.81 13.35
N PRO A 238 9.47 -22.22 14.41
CA PRO A 238 9.11 -23.62 14.62
C PRO A 238 8.37 -24.19 13.42
N ALA A 239 8.64 -25.45 13.06
CA ALA A 239 7.98 -26.09 11.94
C ALA A 239 6.45 -26.22 12.20
N ASP A 240 5.68 -25.85 11.19
CA ASP A 240 4.22 -26.02 11.15
C ASP A 240 3.81 -26.30 9.69
N PRO A 241 4.03 -27.55 9.20
CA PRO A 241 3.84 -27.88 7.81
C PRO A 241 2.36 -27.84 7.41
N LYS A 242 2.07 -27.25 6.24
CA LYS A 242 0.75 -27.21 5.65
C LYS A 242 0.52 -28.38 4.71
N GLN A 243 -0.68 -28.96 4.75
CA GLN A 243 -1.13 -29.96 3.77
C GLN A 243 -1.55 -29.22 2.47
N LEU A 244 -0.72 -29.30 1.44
CA LEU A 244 -0.94 -28.59 0.17
C LEU A 244 -1.76 -29.36 -0.87
N THR A 245 -2.04 -30.65 -0.63
CA THR A 245 -2.77 -31.53 -1.54
C THR A 245 -3.85 -32.32 -0.79
N GLY A 246 -4.97 -32.59 -1.46
CA GLY A 246 -6.07 -33.36 -0.86
C GLY A 246 -6.90 -32.60 0.17
N GLY A 247 -6.65 -31.32 0.38
CA GLY A 247 -7.40 -30.43 1.26
C GLY A 247 -8.67 -29.84 0.60
N ALA A 248 -9.34 -28.95 1.34
CA ALA A 248 -10.56 -28.29 0.91
C ALA A 248 -10.34 -27.27 -0.22
N TYR A 249 -9.12 -26.78 -0.40
CA TYR A 249 -8.80 -25.66 -1.27
C TYR A 249 -7.70 -26.00 -2.28
N ASP A 250 -7.78 -25.39 -3.47
CA ASP A 250 -6.78 -25.48 -4.53
C ASP A 250 -5.76 -24.33 -4.41
N TYR A 251 -4.68 -24.57 -3.70
CA TYR A 251 -3.60 -23.60 -3.51
C TYR A 251 -2.86 -23.26 -4.81
N LYS A 252 -2.85 -24.18 -5.80
CA LYS A 252 -2.26 -23.90 -7.12
C LYS A 252 -3.10 -22.89 -7.89
N ALA A 253 -4.43 -23.02 -7.83
CA ALA A 253 -5.35 -22.04 -8.42
C ALA A 253 -5.21 -20.65 -7.75
N MET A 254 -5.05 -20.60 -6.42
CA MET A 254 -4.76 -19.34 -5.70
C MET A 254 -3.49 -18.67 -6.24
N VAL A 255 -2.38 -19.40 -6.30
CA VAL A 255 -1.11 -18.89 -6.80
C VAL A 255 -1.22 -18.44 -8.26
N ALA A 256 -1.86 -19.23 -9.12
CA ALA A 256 -2.04 -18.90 -10.53
C ALA A 256 -2.87 -17.61 -10.71
N TYR A 257 -3.94 -17.45 -9.90
CA TYR A 257 -4.74 -16.23 -9.89
C TYR A 257 -3.90 -15.01 -9.48
N ALA A 258 -3.18 -15.11 -8.36
CA ALA A 258 -2.34 -14.04 -7.86
C ALA A 258 -1.25 -13.64 -8.87
N GLN A 259 -0.60 -14.61 -9.51
CA GLN A 259 0.40 -14.36 -10.55
C GLN A 259 -0.17 -13.71 -11.80
N LYS A 260 -1.42 -14.02 -12.16
CA LYS A 260 -2.09 -13.42 -13.32
C LYS A 260 -2.47 -11.97 -13.07
N TYR A 261 -2.96 -11.66 -11.88
CA TYR A 261 -3.64 -10.40 -11.59
C TYR A 261 -2.86 -9.45 -10.67
N TRP A 262 -1.61 -9.72 -10.34
CA TRP A 262 -0.83 -8.89 -9.41
C TRP A 262 -0.67 -7.43 -9.86
N ASN A 263 -0.69 -7.14 -11.17
CA ASN A 263 -0.58 -5.79 -11.74
C ASN A 263 -1.61 -5.51 -12.84
N HIS A 264 -2.57 -6.42 -13.01
CA HIS A 264 -3.69 -6.28 -13.94
C HIS A 264 -4.97 -6.60 -13.17
N TYR A 265 -5.76 -5.59 -12.90
CA TYR A 265 -6.99 -5.77 -12.13
C TYR A 265 -7.99 -6.62 -12.91
N ASN A 266 -8.61 -7.58 -12.22
CA ASN A 266 -9.63 -8.41 -12.83
C ASN A 266 -10.91 -7.59 -13.02
N PRO A 267 -11.41 -7.41 -14.26
CA PRO A 267 -12.59 -6.58 -14.55
C PRO A 267 -13.90 -7.12 -13.94
N ASP A 268 -13.92 -8.35 -13.42
CA ASP A 268 -15.05 -8.90 -12.69
C ASP A 268 -15.19 -8.36 -11.27
N TYR A 269 -14.29 -7.44 -10.86
CA TYR A 269 -14.27 -6.80 -9.54
C TYR A 269 -13.91 -5.32 -9.67
N PRO A 270 -14.35 -4.46 -8.73
CA PRO A 270 -13.90 -3.07 -8.68
C PRO A 270 -12.40 -2.98 -8.41
N ASP A 271 -11.79 -1.91 -8.91
CA ASP A 271 -10.45 -1.45 -8.54
C ASP A 271 -10.58 -0.38 -7.46
N TYR A 272 -10.07 -0.67 -6.26
CA TYR A 272 -10.10 0.25 -5.13
C TYR A 272 -8.78 1.00 -4.93
N ASN A 273 -7.75 0.73 -5.74
CA ASN A 273 -6.46 1.39 -5.59
C ASN A 273 -6.54 2.86 -6.07
N GLY A 274 -6.02 3.79 -5.27
CA GLY A 274 -6.07 5.21 -5.58
C GLY A 274 -7.45 5.87 -5.48
N ALA A 275 -8.48 5.12 -5.05
CA ALA A 275 -9.84 5.64 -4.91
C ALA A 275 -10.12 6.29 -3.55
N GLY A 276 -9.13 6.33 -2.63
CA GLY A 276 -9.32 6.81 -1.26
C GLY A 276 -10.19 5.88 -0.41
N ALA A 277 -10.36 4.64 -0.83
CA ALA A 277 -11.17 3.62 -0.16
C ALA A 277 -10.33 2.71 0.76
N GLY A 278 -9.07 3.06 1.02
CA GLY A 278 -8.15 2.25 1.84
C GLY A 278 -7.39 1.18 1.05
N GLY A 279 -7.53 1.16 -0.28
CA GLY A 279 -6.79 0.29 -1.19
C GLY A 279 -7.47 -1.03 -1.54
N ASP A 280 -6.85 -1.76 -2.47
CA ASP A 280 -7.38 -2.98 -3.10
C ASP A 280 -6.82 -4.29 -2.47
N CYS A 281 -6.05 -4.20 -1.40
CA CYS A 281 -5.28 -5.32 -0.87
C CYS A 281 -6.17 -6.51 -0.44
N THR A 282 -7.23 -6.27 0.31
CA THR A 282 -8.13 -7.33 0.79
C THR A 282 -9.08 -7.82 -0.31
N ASN A 283 -9.54 -6.91 -1.19
CA ASN A 283 -10.29 -7.29 -2.39
C ASN A 283 -9.50 -8.31 -3.22
N PHE A 284 -8.21 -8.04 -3.48
CA PHE A 284 -7.33 -8.97 -4.19
C PHE A 284 -7.17 -10.31 -3.46
N VAL A 285 -6.88 -10.29 -2.15
CA VAL A 285 -6.75 -11.51 -1.35
C VAL A 285 -8.04 -12.34 -1.41
N SER A 286 -9.20 -11.71 -1.28
CA SER A 286 -10.50 -12.37 -1.36
C SER A 286 -10.73 -13.03 -2.73
N GLN A 287 -10.36 -12.37 -3.82
CA GLN A 287 -10.42 -12.93 -5.18
C GLN A 287 -9.52 -14.16 -5.32
N VAL A 288 -8.30 -14.11 -4.77
CA VAL A 288 -7.36 -15.25 -4.75
C VAL A 288 -7.96 -16.44 -4.00
N LEU A 289 -8.50 -16.21 -2.81
CA LEU A 289 -9.14 -17.26 -2.00
C LEU A 289 -10.37 -17.85 -2.70
N LYS A 290 -11.17 -17.02 -3.37
CA LYS A 290 -12.30 -17.49 -4.19
C LYS A 290 -11.83 -18.35 -5.35
N ALA A 291 -10.76 -17.98 -6.04
CA ALA A 291 -10.16 -18.79 -7.11
C ALA A 291 -9.68 -20.16 -6.60
N GLY A 292 -9.22 -20.24 -5.36
CA GLY A 292 -8.86 -21.50 -4.69
C GLY A 292 -10.03 -22.27 -4.11
N GLY A 293 -11.27 -21.84 -4.34
CA GLY A 293 -12.47 -22.61 -3.97
C GLY A 293 -13.20 -22.14 -2.71
N TRP A 294 -12.83 -21.03 -2.09
CA TRP A 294 -13.66 -20.42 -1.05
C TRP A 294 -15.04 -20.08 -1.62
N LYS A 295 -16.08 -20.48 -0.90
CA LYS A 295 -17.48 -20.26 -1.32
C LYS A 295 -18.02 -18.97 -0.72
N HIS A 296 -18.77 -18.21 -1.52
CA HIS A 296 -19.50 -17.06 -1.02
C HIS A 296 -20.45 -17.44 0.12
N VAL A 297 -20.60 -16.55 1.07
CA VAL A 297 -21.62 -16.56 2.12
C VAL A 297 -22.42 -15.27 1.95
N PRO A 298 -23.50 -15.28 1.16
CA PRO A 298 -24.27 -14.09 0.86
C PRO A 298 -25.05 -13.57 2.09
N GLY A 299 -25.36 -12.28 2.09
CA GLY A 299 -26.14 -11.62 3.13
C GLY A 299 -26.08 -10.10 3.00
N TYR A 300 -26.20 -9.39 4.10
CA TYR A 300 -25.98 -7.94 4.13
C TYR A 300 -24.51 -7.62 4.00
N THR A 301 -24.19 -6.49 3.36
CA THR A 301 -22.80 -6.09 3.07
C THR A 301 -22.01 -5.76 4.33
N ASP A 302 -22.66 -5.17 5.34
CA ASP A 302 -22.12 -4.75 6.62
C ASP A 302 -22.08 -5.87 7.69
N ASP A 303 -22.58 -7.06 7.38
CA ASP A 303 -22.51 -8.23 8.26
C ASP A 303 -21.16 -8.94 8.05
N TYR A 304 -20.22 -8.77 8.98
CA TYR A 304 -18.89 -9.39 8.89
C TYR A 304 -18.92 -10.93 8.86
N THR A 305 -20.05 -11.57 9.17
CA THR A 305 -20.21 -13.02 9.02
C THR A 305 -20.52 -13.46 7.59
N LYS A 306 -20.68 -12.51 6.68
CA LYS A 306 -20.92 -12.72 5.24
C LYS A 306 -19.66 -12.40 4.46
N TRP A 307 -19.43 -13.13 3.39
CA TRP A 307 -18.28 -12.95 2.52
C TRP A 307 -18.65 -13.24 1.07
N PHE A 308 -18.76 -12.20 0.28
CA PHE A 308 -19.11 -12.29 -1.15
C PHE A 308 -18.64 -11.05 -1.89
N GLY A 309 -18.38 -11.21 -3.20
CA GLY A 309 -17.98 -10.09 -4.05
C GLY A 309 -18.08 -10.44 -5.53
N ASN A 310 -18.46 -9.43 -6.33
CA ASN A 310 -18.46 -9.40 -7.79
C ASN A 310 -18.25 -7.95 -8.27
N ALA A 311 -18.47 -7.64 -9.56
CA ALA A 311 -18.30 -6.30 -10.11
C ALA A 311 -19.24 -5.25 -9.47
N ASP A 312 -20.45 -5.65 -9.05
CA ASP A 312 -21.52 -4.73 -8.67
C ASP A 312 -21.61 -4.54 -7.15
N ILE A 313 -21.31 -5.60 -6.37
CA ILE A 313 -21.51 -5.58 -4.92
C ILE A 313 -20.48 -6.47 -4.20
N GLN A 314 -19.94 -5.98 -3.10
CA GLN A 314 -19.06 -6.70 -2.18
C GLN A 314 -19.53 -6.51 -0.74
N SER A 315 -19.28 -7.53 0.11
CA SER A 315 -19.41 -7.37 1.55
C SER A 315 -18.16 -6.72 2.15
N ASP A 316 -18.30 -6.05 3.28
CA ASP A 316 -17.19 -5.42 3.99
C ASP A 316 -16.07 -6.44 4.28
N SER A 317 -16.43 -7.68 4.62
CA SER A 317 -15.47 -8.76 4.83
C SER A 317 -14.77 -9.27 3.54
N PHE A 318 -15.27 -8.90 2.37
CA PHE A 318 -14.58 -9.20 1.11
C PHE A 318 -13.51 -8.15 0.78
N VAL A 319 -13.68 -6.90 1.22
CA VAL A 319 -12.82 -5.77 0.87
C VAL A 319 -12.11 -5.12 2.05
N GLY A 320 -12.67 -5.20 3.27
CA GLY A 320 -12.11 -4.61 4.48
C GLY A 320 -11.11 -5.53 5.17
N VAL A 321 -10.01 -4.96 5.66
CA VAL A 321 -8.90 -5.73 6.23
C VAL A 321 -9.30 -6.40 7.54
N ASN A 322 -9.96 -5.68 8.42
CA ASN A 322 -10.40 -6.20 9.73
C ASN A 322 -11.59 -7.14 9.58
N GLU A 323 -12.59 -6.74 8.81
CA GLU A 323 -13.82 -7.50 8.55
C GLU A 323 -13.50 -8.86 7.90
N PHE A 324 -12.51 -8.90 7.01
CA PHE A 324 -12.00 -10.15 6.44
C PHE A 324 -11.49 -11.09 7.54
N SER A 325 -10.66 -10.60 8.47
CA SER A 325 -10.11 -11.43 9.55
C SER A 325 -11.21 -11.94 10.48
N TRP A 326 -12.18 -11.11 10.82
CA TRP A 326 -13.33 -11.49 11.64
C TRP A 326 -14.18 -12.58 10.96
N PHE A 327 -14.48 -12.40 9.67
CA PHE A 327 -15.16 -13.44 8.89
C PHE A 327 -14.37 -14.75 8.86
N ALA A 328 -13.10 -14.68 8.49
CA ALA A 328 -12.26 -15.85 8.27
C ALA A 328 -12.10 -16.70 9.55
N LEU A 329 -11.96 -16.02 10.71
CA LEU A 329 -11.89 -16.67 12.03
C LEU A 329 -13.24 -17.23 12.47
N SER A 330 -14.32 -16.42 12.43
CA SER A 330 -15.66 -16.84 12.89
C SER A 330 -16.21 -18.00 12.05
N SER A 331 -15.96 -17.99 10.74
CA SER A 331 -16.32 -19.07 9.82
C SER A 331 -15.41 -20.30 9.91
N LYS A 332 -14.34 -20.26 10.73
CA LYS A 332 -13.34 -21.33 10.88
C LYS A 332 -12.65 -21.72 9.58
N ARG A 333 -12.56 -20.81 8.62
CA ARG A 333 -11.84 -21.03 7.36
C ARG A 333 -10.35 -20.83 7.51
N VAL A 334 -9.95 -20.17 8.59
CA VAL A 334 -8.54 -20.00 8.92
C VAL A 334 -8.29 -20.29 10.39
N THR A 335 -7.01 -20.59 10.69
CA THR A 335 -6.48 -20.62 12.06
C THR A 335 -5.30 -19.67 12.17
N PRO A 336 -5.14 -18.92 13.30
CA PRO A 336 -3.99 -18.07 13.49
C PRO A 336 -2.68 -18.88 13.54
N LEU A 337 -1.62 -18.35 12.92
CA LEU A 337 -0.27 -18.86 13.00
C LEU A 337 0.53 -18.08 14.05
N ALA A 338 1.34 -18.77 14.84
CA ALA A 338 2.16 -18.16 15.88
C ALA A 338 3.33 -17.33 15.32
N ASN A 339 3.75 -17.57 14.08
CA ASN A 339 4.86 -16.89 13.44
C ASN A 339 4.63 -16.73 11.93
N VAL A 340 4.98 -15.57 11.38
CA VAL A 340 4.78 -15.26 9.95
C VAL A 340 5.54 -16.21 9.02
N TYR A 341 6.67 -16.77 9.48
CA TYR A 341 7.45 -17.73 8.70
C TYR A 341 6.85 -19.14 8.70
N GLN A 342 5.76 -19.38 9.40
CA GLN A 342 4.97 -20.63 9.29
C GLN A 342 4.01 -20.60 8.10
N ALA A 343 3.71 -19.43 7.56
CA ALA A 343 2.79 -19.30 6.45
C ALA A 343 3.26 -20.03 5.18
N ASP A 344 2.33 -20.60 4.42
CA ASP A 344 2.56 -21.38 3.21
C ASP A 344 1.56 -20.99 2.12
N LEU A 345 1.62 -21.61 0.95
CA LEU A 345 0.80 -21.26 -0.23
C LEU A 345 -0.68 -21.05 0.12
N GLY A 346 -1.23 -19.92 -0.31
CA GLY A 346 -2.62 -19.54 -0.08
C GLY A 346 -2.91 -19.00 1.33
N ASP A 347 -1.96 -19.05 2.27
CA ASP A 347 -2.12 -18.41 3.58
C ASP A 347 -2.12 -16.88 3.45
N VAL A 348 -2.77 -16.23 4.40
CA VAL A 348 -2.92 -14.77 4.41
C VAL A 348 -2.03 -14.18 5.51
N ILE A 349 -1.35 -13.09 5.19
CA ILE A 349 -0.61 -12.28 6.16
C ILE A 349 -1.21 -10.89 6.15
N GLN A 350 -1.48 -10.34 7.33
CA GLN A 350 -1.93 -8.96 7.52
C GLN A 350 -0.92 -8.18 8.34
N MET A 351 -0.89 -6.86 8.16
CA MET A 351 -0.02 -5.95 8.89
C MET A 351 -0.83 -4.81 9.48
N ASP A 352 -0.37 -4.35 10.64
CA ASP A 352 -0.81 -3.16 11.36
C ASP A 352 0.45 -2.30 11.56
N PHE A 353 0.56 -1.20 10.81
CA PHE A 353 1.80 -0.42 10.70
C PHE A 353 2.02 0.50 11.90
N ASP A 354 0.96 1.11 12.42
CA ASP A 354 1.00 2.07 13.53
C ASP A 354 0.73 1.43 14.90
N ARG A 355 0.31 0.16 14.91
CA ARG A 355 0.06 -0.64 16.10
C ARG A 355 -1.12 -0.18 16.92
N ASP A 356 -2.12 0.39 16.30
CA ASP A 356 -3.36 0.82 16.96
C ASP A 356 -4.35 -0.34 17.20
N GLY A 357 -4.05 -1.52 16.65
CA GLY A 357 -4.86 -2.73 16.74
C GLY A 357 -5.75 -2.95 15.52
N SER A 358 -5.87 -1.96 14.65
CA SER A 358 -6.51 -2.08 13.34
C SER A 358 -5.49 -2.55 12.32
N LYS A 359 -5.86 -3.52 11.50
CA LYS A 359 -4.99 -4.02 10.44
C LYS A 359 -5.13 -3.13 9.22
N ASP A 360 -4.00 -2.77 8.60
CA ASP A 360 -3.95 -1.82 7.49
C ASP A 360 -3.81 -2.50 6.13
N HIS A 361 -3.28 -3.72 6.10
CA HIS A 361 -2.91 -4.35 4.83
C HIS A 361 -3.07 -5.86 4.85
N SER A 362 -3.44 -6.44 3.69
CA SER A 362 -3.60 -7.89 3.48
C SER A 362 -2.75 -8.37 2.31
N MET A 363 -2.13 -9.54 2.46
CA MET A 363 -1.26 -10.17 1.48
C MET A 363 -1.50 -11.68 1.43
N VAL A 364 -1.30 -12.30 0.28
CA VAL A 364 -1.40 -13.75 0.12
C VAL A 364 -0.04 -14.38 -0.17
N VAL A 365 0.23 -15.52 0.45
CA VAL A 365 1.46 -16.29 0.21
C VAL A 365 1.36 -17.03 -1.11
N THR A 366 2.29 -16.75 -2.03
CA THR A 366 2.33 -17.32 -3.38
C THR A 366 3.52 -18.25 -3.62
N TYR A 367 4.49 -18.24 -2.72
CA TYR A 367 5.63 -19.14 -2.74
C TYR A 367 6.17 -19.31 -1.32
N ARG A 368 6.78 -20.47 -1.04
CA ARG A 368 7.58 -20.73 0.16
C ARG A 368 8.87 -21.43 -0.24
N ASP A 369 9.99 -20.93 0.21
CA ASP A 369 11.28 -21.52 -0.14
C ASP A 369 11.67 -22.71 0.75
N GLY A 370 12.71 -23.45 0.35
CA GLY A 370 13.19 -24.62 1.08
C GLY A 370 13.84 -24.29 2.44
N SER A 371 14.14 -23.02 2.72
CA SER A 371 14.59 -22.56 4.03
C SER A 371 13.43 -22.12 4.94
N GLY A 372 12.20 -22.15 4.41
CA GLY A 372 11.00 -21.84 5.17
C GLY A 372 10.58 -20.37 5.11
N VAL A 373 11.14 -19.57 4.20
CA VAL A 373 10.72 -18.16 4.01
C VAL A 373 9.53 -18.10 3.07
N PRO A 374 8.39 -17.52 3.49
CA PRO A 374 7.25 -17.25 2.61
C PRO A 374 7.49 -16.02 1.74
N TYR A 375 6.87 -16.03 0.55
CA TYR A 375 6.83 -14.91 -0.39
C TYR A 375 5.39 -14.54 -0.68
N VAL A 376 5.09 -13.26 -0.64
CA VAL A 376 3.73 -12.73 -0.79
C VAL A 376 3.55 -11.93 -2.07
N THR A 377 2.30 -11.90 -2.52
CA THR A 377 1.81 -11.10 -3.63
C THR A 377 0.59 -10.32 -3.17
N TYR A 378 0.46 -9.04 -3.55
CA TYR A 378 -0.59 -8.15 -3.07
C TYR A 378 -0.82 -6.96 -3.99
N HIS A 379 -1.99 -6.32 -3.87
CA HIS A 379 -2.35 -5.03 -4.45
C HIS A 379 -2.10 -3.89 -3.45
N SER A 380 -2.36 -2.66 -3.86
CA SER A 380 -1.96 -1.41 -3.22
C SER A 380 -0.44 -1.34 -3.14
N THR A 381 0.18 -0.75 -4.12
CA THR A 381 1.52 -1.01 -4.62
C THR A 381 1.62 -2.44 -5.16
N ASN A 382 1.09 -2.65 -6.33
CA ASN A 382 0.99 -3.97 -6.97
C ASN A 382 2.31 -4.73 -6.92
N THR A 383 2.42 -5.70 -6.02
CA THR A 383 3.70 -6.39 -5.72
C THR A 383 3.57 -7.90 -5.92
N TYR A 384 4.61 -8.52 -6.47
CA TYR A 384 4.69 -9.97 -6.61
C TYR A 384 5.96 -10.54 -5.97
N ASN A 385 5.84 -11.74 -5.41
CA ASN A 385 6.96 -12.54 -4.87
C ASN A 385 7.90 -11.77 -3.93
N ARG A 386 7.36 -10.90 -3.07
CA ARG A 386 8.14 -10.25 -2.03
C ARG A 386 8.31 -11.17 -0.83
N SER A 387 9.55 -11.37 -0.36
CA SER A 387 9.78 -12.20 0.81
C SER A 387 9.21 -11.58 2.08
N VAL A 388 8.73 -12.40 2.99
CA VAL A 388 8.35 -11.95 4.35
C VAL A 388 9.56 -11.37 5.08
N ALA A 389 10.78 -11.86 4.82
CA ALA A 389 12.01 -11.29 5.36
C ALA A 389 12.17 -9.80 4.94
N SER A 390 11.84 -9.47 3.67
CA SER A 390 11.85 -8.08 3.19
C SER A 390 10.81 -7.21 3.91
N LEU A 391 9.62 -7.73 4.18
CA LEU A 391 8.59 -7.00 4.92
C LEU A 391 9.03 -6.73 6.35
N VAL A 392 9.50 -7.73 7.07
CA VAL A 392 10.01 -7.60 8.45
C VAL A 392 11.18 -6.62 8.53
N ALA A 393 12.10 -6.66 7.56
CA ALA A 393 13.22 -5.71 7.51
C ALA A 393 12.78 -4.27 7.16
N SER A 394 11.70 -4.12 6.40
CA SER A 394 11.15 -2.80 6.03
C SER A 394 10.34 -2.17 7.15
N TYR A 395 9.60 -2.97 7.91
CA TYR A 395 8.66 -2.56 8.94
C TYR A 395 8.92 -3.28 10.27
N PRO A 396 10.09 -3.04 10.89
CA PRO A 396 10.51 -3.80 12.08
C PRO A 396 9.66 -3.50 13.32
N THR A 397 8.85 -2.46 13.28
CA THR A 397 7.95 -2.06 14.38
C THR A 397 6.50 -2.45 14.13
N ALA A 398 6.08 -2.81 12.91
CA ALA A 398 4.71 -3.20 12.61
C ALA A 398 4.31 -4.48 13.34
N TYR A 399 3.01 -4.63 13.61
CA TYR A 399 2.45 -5.91 14.03
C TYR A 399 2.07 -6.73 12.81
N PHE A 400 2.28 -8.03 12.92
CA PHE A 400 1.95 -8.99 11.90
C PHE A 400 0.91 -9.98 12.43
N TYR A 401 0.00 -10.38 11.54
CA TYR A 401 -0.97 -11.42 11.77
C TYR A 401 -0.88 -12.42 10.62
N ALA A 402 -0.89 -13.70 10.92
CA ALA A 402 -0.76 -14.73 9.90
C ALA A 402 -1.86 -15.79 10.09
N TYR A 403 -2.44 -16.22 8.99
CA TYR A 403 -3.61 -17.09 8.97
C TYR A 403 -3.37 -18.28 8.06
N ARG A 404 -3.48 -19.47 8.62
CA ARG A 404 -3.49 -20.74 7.90
C ARG A 404 -4.87 -20.95 7.27
N THR A 405 -4.94 -21.09 5.93
CA THR A 405 -6.17 -21.41 5.20
C THR A 405 -6.38 -22.90 5.01
#